data_e4d2de2e215e98223c98eae75acd9f89
#
_entry.id   e4d2de2e215e98223c98eae75acd9f89
#
_cell.length_a   1.000
_cell.length_b   1.000
_cell.length_c   1.000
_cell.angle_alpha   90.00
_cell.angle_beta   90.00
_cell.angle_gamma   90.00
#
_symmetry.space_group_name_H-M   'P 1'
#
loop_
_entity.id
_entity.type
_entity.pdbx_description
1 polymer ?
#
loop_
_entity_poly.entity_id
_entity_poly.type
_entity_poly.pdbx_seq_one_letter_code
_entity_poly.pdbx_strand_id
1 'polypeptide(L)'
;MKITDLRVFHTSGGHANWIFVKLYTDEGITGVGESTMERHDAVIIQALESFKDFLIGQDAHQIEYIWNSLYKQTFWYGQLICLAALSGIEQALWDIKGQALGVPIHELLGGRLRNEVRVYSNAWAFQEVVTETKPEDTPESVANRALDMVSQGFTAMKWDPFRNGGQVISKSEEKYAINSVMAVREAVGPDIDLLIECHGRFNVFSAIRMAQKLEPFDPFFYEEPIPPDNIDAMAEVQRSINLSIATGERLYTRWDFRPLLELSLIHI
;
A
#
# COMPACT_ATOMS: atom_id res chain seq x y z
N MET A 1 -16.61 8.74 -27.25
CA MET A 1 -17.21 8.02 -26.09
C MET A 1 -17.30 8.98 -24.92
N LYS A 2 -18.53 9.33 -24.50
CA LYS A 2 -18.74 10.33 -23.45
C LYS A 2 -19.10 9.65 -22.14
N ILE A 3 -18.55 10.17 -21.03
CA ILE A 3 -18.94 9.75 -19.69
C ILE A 3 -20.36 10.22 -19.41
N THR A 4 -21.24 9.31 -18.97
CA THR A 4 -22.65 9.58 -18.69
C THR A 4 -23.01 9.52 -17.21
N ASP A 5 -22.25 8.75 -16.40
CA ASP A 5 -22.45 8.64 -14.96
C ASP A 5 -21.17 8.21 -14.24
N LEU A 6 -21.09 8.57 -12.96
CA LEU A 6 -20.14 8.04 -12.00
C LEU A 6 -20.92 7.47 -10.82
N ARG A 7 -20.62 6.25 -10.42
CA ARG A 7 -21.19 5.63 -9.21
C ARG A 7 -20.10 5.15 -8.28
N VAL A 8 -20.34 5.35 -7.01
CA VAL A 8 -19.44 4.90 -5.93
C VAL A 8 -20.08 3.69 -5.24
N PHE A 9 -19.30 2.66 -5.04
CA PHE A 9 -19.70 1.46 -4.32
C PHE A 9 -18.82 1.32 -3.08
N HIS A 10 -19.44 1.46 -1.92
CA HIS A 10 -18.81 1.32 -0.63
C HIS A 10 -19.22 -0.02 -0.03
N THR A 11 -18.25 -0.88 0.26
CA THR A 11 -18.50 -2.22 0.79
C THR A 11 -17.49 -2.61 1.84
N SER A 12 -17.89 -3.46 2.79
CA SER A 12 -16.96 -4.00 3.78
C SER A 12 -16.12 -5.10 3.16
N GLY A 13 -14.80 -5.02 3.37
CA GLY A 13 -13.83 -6.08 3.05
C GLY A 13 -13.36 -6.86 4.27
N GLY A 14 -14.08 -6.77 5.41
CA GLY A 14 -13.70 -7.37 6.68
C GLY A 14 -12.71 -6.50 7.45
N HIS A 15 -11.47 -6.51 7.05
CA HIS A 15 -10.37 -5.72 7.65
C HIS A 15 -10.53 -4.21 7.41
N ALA A 16 -10.86 -3.81 6.19
CA ALA A 16 -11.10 -2.44 5.79
C ALA A 16 -12.35 -2.35 4.91
N ASN A 17 -12.88 -1.15 4.75
CA ASN A 17 -13.90 -0.89 3.74
C ASN A 17 -13.24 -0.60 2.39
N TRP A 18 -13.90 -1.01 1.32
CA TRP A 18 -13.48 -0.78 -0.05
C TRP A 18 -14.35 0.28 -0.71
N ILE A 19 -13.73 1.19 -1.47
CA ILE A 19 -14.42 2.23 -2.23
C ILE A 19 -14.10 2.02 -3.71
N PHE A 20 -15.04 1.42 -4.43
CA PHE A 20 -14.93 1.25 -5.87
C PHE A 20 -15.64 2.39 -6.61
N VAL A 21 -15.05 2.78 -7.72
CA VAL A 21 -15.59 3.78 -8.65
C VAL A 21 -15.95 3.08 -9.94
N LYS A 22 -17.14 3.34 -10.45
CA LYS A 22 -17.55 2.86 -11.77
C LYS A 22 -17.99 4.04 -12.64
N LEU A 23 -17.34 4.19 -13.80
CA LEU A 23 -17.70 5.14 -14.82
C LEU A 23 -18.54 4.44 -15.89
N TYR A 24 -19.55 5.16 -16.37
CA TYR A 24 -20.45 4.72 -17.44
C TYR A 24 -20.27 5.61 -18.66
N THR A 25 -20.44 5.04 -19.86
CA THR A 25 -20.34 5.78 -21.11
C THR A 25 -21.61 5.66 -21.97
N ASP A 26 -21.77 6.57 -22.91
CA ASP A 26 -22.87 6.58 -23.90
C ASP A 26 -22.78 5.42 -24.92
N GLU A 27 -21.65 4.73 -24.99
CA GLU A 27 -21.46 3.56 -25.87
C GLU A 27 -21.62 2.21 -25.12
N GLY A 28 -22.03 2.26 -23.83
CA GLY A 28 -22.31 1.07 -23.03
C GLY A 28 -21.07 0.43 -22.39
N ILE A 29 -19.85 0.89 -22.70
CA ILE A 29 -18.62 0.46 -22.03
C ILE A 29 -18.58 1.11 -20.66
N THR A 30 -18.16 0.34 -19.64
CA THR A 30 -18.00 0.84 -18.27
C THR A 30 -16.63 0.49 -17.75
N GLY A 31 -16.01 1.36 -16.96
CA GLY A 31 -14.73 1.08 -16.30
C GLY A 31 -14.85 1.11 -14.80
N VAL A 32 -13.98 0.37 -14.14
CA VAL A 32 -13.90 0.24 -12.69
C VAL A 32 -12.52 0.68 -12.19
N GLY A 33 -12.52 1.40 -11.07
CA GLY A 33 -11.31 1.74 -10.33
C GLY A 33 -11.56 1.68 -8.84
N GLU A 34 -10.52 1.85 -8.06
CA GLU A 34 -10.56 1.83 -6.60
C GLU A 34 -9.95 3.10 -6.01
N SER A 35 -10.65 3.70 -5.04
CA SER A 35 -10.26 4.92 -4.34
C SER A 35 -10.13 4.69 -2.83
N THR A 36 -9.91 3.47 -2.39
CA THR A 36 -9.85 3.12 -0.97
C THR A 36 -8.76 3.91 -0.26
N MET A 37 -9.12 4.54 0.85
CA MET A 37 -8.21 5.10 1.82
C MET A 37 -8.78 4.79 3.21
N GLU A 38 -8.13 3.92 3.94
CA GLU A 38 -8.60 3.44 5.23
C GLU A 38 -9.00 4.57 6.18
N ARG A 39 -10.15 4.41 6.83
CA ARG A 39 -10.71 5.36 7.81
C ARG A 39 -11.10 6.74 7.26
N HIS A 40 -11.05 6.93 5.93
CA HIS A 40 -11.40 8.20 5.26
C HIS A 40 -12.59 8.05 4.29
N ASP A 41 -13.37 6.99 4.42
CA ASP A 41 -14.41 6.57 3.48
C ASP A 41 -15.36 7.72 3.11
N ALA A 42 -15.96 8.39 4.09
CA ALA A 42 -16.93 9.45 3.85
C ALA A 42 -16.32 10.64 3.08
N VAL A 43 -15.06 10.97 3.36
CA VAL A 43 -14.40 12.11 2.71
C VAL A 43 -14.03 11.77 1.28
N ILE A 44 -13.56 10.54 1.01
CA ILE A 44 -13.28 10.07 -0.34
C ILE A 44 -14.55 10.00 -1.18
N ILE A 45 -15.64 9.45 -0.65
CA ILE A 45 -16.93 9.39 -1.34
C ILE A 45 -17.38 10.80 -1.72
N GLN A 46 -17.29 11.75 -0.80
CA GLN A 46 -17.67 13.14 -1.07
C GLN A 46 -16.76 13.81 -2.10
N ALA A 47 -15.46 13.50 -2.11
CA ALA A 47 -14.53 13.99 -3.12
C ALA A 47 -14.90 13.45 -4.52
N LEU A 48 -15.22 12.15 -4.63
CA LEU A 48 -15.67 11.53 -5.87
C LEU A 48 -16.96 12.18 -6.40
N GLU A 49 -17.96 12.41 -5.53
CA GLU A 49 -19.19 13.08 -5.91
C GLU A 49 -18.94 14.53 -6.38
N SER A 50 -17.98 15.23 -5.80
CA SER A 50 -17.63 16.59 -6.22
C SER A 50 -16.99 16.66 -7.62
N PHE A 51 -16.41 15.57 -8.11
CA PHE A 51 -15.82 15.49 -9.45
C PHE A 51 -16.85 15.14 -10.54
N LYS A 52 -18.01 14.64 -10.14
CA LYS A 52 -19.04 14.13 -11.06
C LYS A 52 -19.50 15.16 -12.08
N ASP A 53 -19.79 16.38 -11.64
CA ASP A 53 -20.28 17.44 -12.54
C ASP A 53 -19.28 17.80 -13.65
N PHE A 54 -17.99 17.76 -13.36
CA PHE A 54 -16.96 17.96 -14.38
C PHE A 54 -16.86 16.77 -15.32
N LEU A 55 -16.97 15.54 -14.80
CA LEU A 55 -16.76 14.31 -15.58
C LEU A 55 -17.86 14.06 -16.61
N ILE A 56 -19.11 14.36 -16.27
CA ILE A 56 -20.24 14.12 -17.17
C ILE A 56 -20.07 14.90 -18.47
N GLY A 57 -20.14 14.18 -19.59
CA GLY A 57 -19.97 14.73 -20.94
C GLY A 57 -18.54 14.82 -21.44
N GLN A 58 -17.53 14.56 -20.58
CA GLN A 58 -16.14 14.46 -21.02
C GLN A 58 -15.92 13.21 -21.89
N ASP A 59 -14.95 13.29 -22.79
CA ASP A 59 -14.52 12.14 -23.58
C ASP A 59 -13.61 11.22 -22.72
N ALA A 60 -14.08 10.01 -22.45
CA ALA A 60 -13.39 9.03 -21.63
C ALA A 60 -12.00 8.64 -22.16
N HIS A 61 -11.69 8.88 -23.44
CA HIS A 61 -10.37 8.65 -24.00
C HIS A 61 -9.33 9.72 -23.62
N GLN A 62 -9.78 10.89 -23.15
CA GLN A 62 -8.91 12.03 -22.80
C GLN A 62 -8.40 11.92 -21.35
N ILE A 63 -7.77 10.80 -21.00
CA ILE A 63 -7.33 10.47 -19.63
C ILE A 63 -6.47 11.57 -19.02
N GLU A 64 -5.40 11.98 -19.72
CA GLU A 64 -4.48 13.03 -19.28
C GLU A 64 -5.18 14.39 -19.10
N TYR A 65 -6.08 14.73 -20.00
CA TYR A 65 -6.87 15.96 -19.88
C TYR A 65 -7.76 15.95 -18.63
N ILE A 66 -8.48 14.85 -18.41
CA ILE A 66 -9.34 14.68 -17.24
C ILE A 66 -8.51 14.71 -15.97
N TRP A 67 -7.41 13.95 -15.92
CA TRP A 67 -6.52 13.92 -14.78
C TRP A 67 -5.99 15.32 -14.42
N ASN A 68 -5.41 16.01 -15.40
CA ASN A 68 -4.86 17.36 -15.18
C ASN A 68 -5.92 18.37 -14.76
N SER A 69 -7.13 18.26 -15.33
CA SER A 69 -8.25 19.16 -15.00
C SER A 69 -8.70 18.95 -13.57
N LEU A 70 -8.93 17.71 -13.14
CA LEU A 70 -9.32 17.38 -11.76
C LEU A 70 -8.23 17.69 -10.76
N TYR A 71 -6.96 17.41 -11.10
CA TYR A 71 -5.81 17.76 -10.27
C TYR A 71 -5.72 19.26 -9.99
N LYS A 72 -6.07 20.10 -10.98
CA LYS A 72 -6.02 21.57 -10.92
C LYS A 72 -7.37 22.23 -10.66
N GLN A 73 -8.44 21.46 -10.49
CA GLN A 73 -9.83 21.96 -10.41
C GLN A 73 -10.02 23.01 -9.33
N THR A 74 -9.26 22.96 -8.27
CA THR A 74 -9.27 23.97 -7.23
C THR A 74 -7.91 24.66 -7.15
N PHE A 75 -7.86 25.88 -6.63
CA PHE A 75 -6.60 26.56 -6.32
C PHE A 75 -5.70 25.72 -5.37
N TRP A 76 -6.33 24.88 -4.52
CA TRP A 76 -5.70 24.02 -3.53
C TRP A 76 -5.50 22.59 -4.04
N TYR A 77 -4.94 22.40 -5.23
CA TYR A 77 -4.74 21.09 -5.85
C TYR A 77 -3.66 20.23 -5.16
N GLY A 78 -3.62 18.96 -5.52
CA GLY A 78 -2.58 18.04 -5.04
C GLY A 78 -2.78 17.54 -3.62
N GLN A 79 -3.98 17.67 -3.05
CA GLN A 79 -4.27 17.15 -1.71
C GLN A 79 -4.54 15.65 -1.73
N LEU A 80 -4.07 14.96 -0.68
CA LEU A 80 -4.13 13.51 -0.49
C LEU A 80 -5.51 12.91 -0.80
N ILE A 81 -6.57 13.46 -0.24
CA ILE A 81 -7.94 12.98 -0.42
C ILE A 81 -8.38 13.08 -1.88
N CYS A 82 -8.11 14.22 -2.52
CA CYS A 82 -8.44 14.43 -3.93
C CYS A 82 -7.64 13.50 -4.84
N LEU A 83 -6.39 13.23 -4.51
CA LEU A 83 -5.53 12.31 -5.28
C LEU A 83 -6.00 10.86 -5.16
N ALA A 84 -6.43 10.41 -3.98
CA ALA A 84 -7.00 9.08 -3.81
C ALA A 84 -8.31 8.91 -4.61
N ALA A 85 -9.19 9.92 -4.57
CA ALA A 85 -10.41 9.93 -5.38
C ALA A 85 -10.09 9.94 -6.89
N LEU A 86 -9.16 10.78 -7.32
CA LEU A 86 -8.72 10.88 -8.72
C LEU A 86 -8.09 9.58 -9.22
N SER A 87 -7.33 8.88 -8.38
CA SER A 87 -6.71 7.59 -8.73
C SER A 87 -7.75 6.56 -9.19
N GLY A 88 -8.87 6.40 -8.48
CA GLY A 88 -9.94 5.48 -8.89
C GLY A 88 -10.61 5.90 -10.20
N ILE A 89 -10.78 7.21 -10.43
CA ILE A 89 -11.31 7.72 -11.70
C ILE A 89 -10.35 7.39 -12.84
N GLU A 90 -9.06 7.64 -12.67
CA GLU A 90 -8.04 7.34 -13.69
C GLU A 90 -7.98 5.85 -14.02
N GLN A 91 -8.01 4.97 -13.01
CA GLN A 91 -8.06 3.52 -13.22
C GLN A 91 -9.28 3.13 -14.08
N ALA A 92 -10.46 3.68 -13.75
CA ALA A 92 -11.68 3.42 -14.52
C ALA A 92 -11.60 3.93 -15.96
N LEU A 93 -10.94 5.05 -16.22
CA LEU A 93 -10.70 5.57 -17.58
C LEU A 93 -9.75 4.68 -18.39
N TRP A 94 -8.68 4.16 -17.76
CA TRP A 94 -7.79 3.19 -18.40
C TRP A 94 -8.51 1.87 -18.70
N ASP A 95 -9.40 1.41 -17.81
CA ASP A 95 -10.21 0.21 -18.03
C ASP A 95 -11.16 0.41 -19.23
N ILE A 96 -11.86 1.54 -19.31
CA ILE A 96 -12.67 1.91 -20.48
C ILE A 96 -11.85 1.89 -21.75
N LYS A 97 -10.66 2.49 -21.74
CA LYS A 97 -9.78 2.59 -22.91
C LYS A 97 -9.30 1.21 -23.37
N GLY A 98 -8.93 0.34 -22.44
CA GLY A 98 -8.55 -1.03 -22.74
C GLY A 98 -9.67 -1.83 -23.39
N GLN A 99 -10.89 -1.74 -22.81
CA GLN A 99 -12.08 -2.41 -23.35
C GLN A 99 -12.45 -1.87 -24.75
N ALA A 100 -12.42 -0.55 -24.94
CA ALA A 100 -12.72 0.08 -26.22
C ALA A 100 -11.76 -0.32 -27.35
N LEU A 101 -10.50 -0.57 -27.02
CA LEU A 101 -9.47 -1.00 -27.97
C LEU A 101 -9.36 -2.53 -28.08
N GLY A 102 -10.03 -3.27 -27.20
CA GLY A 102 -9.97 -4.74 -27.15
C GLY A 102 -8.62 -5.29 -26.69
N VAL A 103 -7.89 -4.53 -25.85
CA VAL A 103 -6.57 -4.91 -25.31
C VAL A 103 -6.53 -4.76 -23.80
N PRO A 104 -5.75 -5.58 -23.09
CA PRO A 104 -5.54 -5.38 -21.66
C PRO A 104 -4.70 -4.12 -21.39
N ILE A 105 -4.89 -3.52 -20.20
CA ILE A 105 -4.24 -2.26 -19.84
C ILE A 105 -2.70 -2.32 -19.94
N HIS A 106 -2.10 -3.47 -19.60
CA HIS A 106 -0.63 -3.59 -19.68
C HIS A 106 -0.07 -3.39 -21.11
N GLU A 107 -0.83 -3.71 -22.15
CA GLU A 107 -0.44 -3.43 -23.54
C GLU A 107 -0.39 -1.92 -23.82
N LEU A 108 -1.30 -1.15 -23.20
CA LEU A 108 -1.30 0.31 -23.30
C LEU A 108 -0.17 0.98 -22.51
N LEU A 109 0.38 0.27 -21.51
CA LEU A 109 1.44 0.75 -20.63
C LEU A 109 2.84 0.26 -21.04
N GLY A 110 2.99 -0.33 -22.21
CA GLY A 110 4.30 -0.74 -22.76
C GLY A 110 4.52 -2.25 -22.88
N GLY A 111 3.50 -3.06 -22.61
CA GLY A 111 3.53 -4.50 -22.78
C GLY A 111 3.93 -5.28 -21.52
N ARG A 112 3.92 -6.60 -21.66
CA ARG A 112 4.14 -7.52 -20.55
C ARG A 112 5.63 -7.76 -20.32
N LEU A 113 6.13 -7.49 -19.12
CA LEU A 113 7.50 -7.79 -18.71
C LEU A 113 7.66 -9.20 -18.12
N ARG A 114 6.60 -9.76 -17.51
CA ARG A 114 6.61 -11.10 -16.89
C ARG A 114 5.23 -11.71 -16.94
N ASN A 115 5.16 -13.04 -16.93
CA ASN A 115 3.88 -13.77 -16.97
C ASN A 115 3.28 -13.96 -15.59
N GLU A 116 4.11 -13.99 -14.55
CA GLU A 116 3.72 -14.22 -13.16
C GLU A 116 4.33 -13.16 -12.27
N VAL A 117 3.59 -12.76 -11.23
CA VAL A 117 4.03 -11.84 -10.19
C VAL A 117 4.04 -12.60 -8.87
N ARG A 118 5.19 -12.63 -8.21
CA ARG A 118 5.31 -13.17 -6.86
C ARG A 118 4.53 -12.29 -5.89
N VAL A 119 3.77 -12.92 -5.01
CA VAL A 119 3.00 -12.25 -3.96
C VAL A 119 3.50 -12.67 -2.59
N TYR A 120 3.28 -11.84 -1.59
CA TYR A 120 3.48 -12.18 -0.18
C TYR A 120 2.14 -12.18 0.57
N SER A 121 2.04 -12.97 1.64
CA SER A 121 0.92 -12.89 2.56
C SER A 121 1.05 -11.67 3.46
N ASN A 122 -0.03 -10.90 3.61
CA ASN A 122 -0.12 -9.76 4.52
C ASN A 122 -1.26 -9.97 5.53
N ALA A 123 -1.27 -9.22 6.64
CA ALA A 123 -2.28 -9.28 7.72
C ALA A 123 -2.44 -10.64 8.43
N TRP A 124 -1.69 -11.66 8.07
CA TRP A 124 -1.75 -13.03 8.61
C TRP A 124 -1.38 -13.11 10.10
N ALA A 125 -0.54 -12.19 10.57
CA ALA A 125 -0.07 -12.18 11.95
C ALA A 125 -1.12 -11.66 12.94
N PHE A 126 -2.17 -11.00 12.46
CA PHE A 126 -3.25 -10.52 13.28
C PHE A 126 -4.34 -11.58 13.40
N GLN A 127 -4.78 -11.87 14.62
CA GLN A 127 -6.04 -12.62 14.80
C GLN A 127 -7.21 -11.64 14.67
N GLU A 128 -8.14 -11.94 13.76
CA GLU A 128 -9.47 -11.33 13.83
C GLU A 128 -10.11 -11.70 15.18
N VAL A 129 -10.43 -10.68 15.95
CA VAL A 129 -11.06 -10.88 17.27
C VAL A 129 -12.53 -11.22 17.06
N VAL A 130 -12.83 -12.52 16.97
CA VAL A 130 -14.22 -13.02 16.94
C VAL A 130 -14.77 -13.23 18.36
N THR A 131 -13.92 -13.14 19.39
CA THR A 131 -14.32 -13.39 20.80
C THR A 131 -13.82 -12.30 21.73
N GLU A 132 -14.52 -12.09 22.86
CA GLU A 132 -14.23 -11.08 23.90
C GLU A 132 -12.86 -11.23 24.59
N THR A 133 -12.16 -12.35 24.40
CA THR A 133 -10.81 -12.59 24.93
C THR A 133 -9.82 -12.67 23.75
N LYS A 134 -9.03 -11.61 23.53
CA LYS A 134 -7.83 -11.71 22.69
C LYS A 134 -6.86 -12.70 23.31
N PRO A 135 -6.51 -13.82 22.63
CA PRO A 135 -5.36 -14.60 23.05
C PRO A 135 -4.13 -13.70 23.05
N GLU A 136 -3.27 -13.83 24.03
CA GLU A 136 -2.03 -13.08 24.08
C GLU A 136 -1.17 -13.50 22.85
N ASP A 137 -0.80 -12.54 22.00
CA ASP A 137 0.08 -12.79 20.88
C ASP A 137 1.50 -13.08 21.42
N THR A 138 1.81 -14.36 21.54
CA THR A 138 3.18 -14.80 21.88
C THR A 138 4.00 -15.01 20.61
N PRO A 139 5.35 -14.95 20.68
CA PRO A 139 6.19 -15.29 19.53
C PRO A 139 5.86 -16.64 18.91
N GLU A 140 5.52 -17.65 19.73
CA GLU A 140 5.14 -18.99 19.28
C GLU A 140 3.82 -18.99 18.53
N SER A 141 2.84 -18.21 18.98
CA SER A 141 1.54 -18.10 18.27
C SER A 141 1.69 -17.42 16.92
N VAL A 142 2.57 -16.42 16.81
CA VAL A 142 2.92 -15.78 15.52
C VAL A 142 3.64 -16.76 14.60
N ALA A 143 4.60 -17.54 15.11
CA ALA A 143 5.31 -18.57 14.35
C ALA A 143 4.37 -19.66 13.80
N ASN A 144 3.38 -20.10 14.59
CA ASN A 144 2.39 -21.08 14.12
C ASN A 144 1.54 -20.53 12.97
N ARG A 145 1.09 -19.27 13.05
CA ARG A 145 0.37 -18.63 11.94
C ARG A 145 1.24 -18.49 10.68
N ALA A 146 2.53 -18.25 10.85
CA ALA A 146 3.47 -18.22 9.71
C ALA A 146 3.56 -19.59 9.02
N LEU A 147 3.61 -20.69 9.78
CA LEU A 147 3.57 -22.05 9.22
C LEU A 147 2.28 -22.33 8.45
N ASP A 148 1.14 -21.80 8.91
CA ASP A 148 -0.13 -21.91 8.18
C ASP A 148 -0.04 -21.21 6.82
N MET A 149 0.62 -20.05 6.72
CA MET A 149 0.84 -19.36 5.43
C MET A 149 1.75 -20.17 4.50
N VAL A 150 2.83 -20.74 5.03
CA VAL A 150 3.70 -21.64 4.25
C VAL A 150 2.92 -22.86 3.73
N SER A 151 2.05 -23.44 4.56
CA SER A 151 1.19 -24.57 4.15
C SER A 151 0.23 -24.23 3.00
N GLN A 152 -0.14 -22.94 2.87
CA GLN A 152 -0.96 -22.43 1.76
C GLN A 152 -0.15 -22.08 0.50
N GLY A 153 1.17 -22.26 0.54
CA GLY A 153 2.06 -22.06 -0.61
C GLY A 153 2.70 -20.68 -0.69
N PHE A 154 2.54 -19.80 0.31
CA PHE A 154 3.25 -18.53 0.34
C PHE A 154 4.74 -18.75 0.62
N THR A 155 5.59 -18.08 -0.16
CA THR A 155 7.06 -18.09 -0.01
C THR A 155 7.60 -16.76 0.54
N ALA A 156 6.70 -15.83 0.85
CA ALA A 156 7.01 -14.53 1.42
C ALA A 156 5.84 -14.05 2.30
N MET A 157 6.16 -13.34 3.37
CA MET A 157 5.14 -12.84 4.30
C MET A 157 5.56 -11.52 4.96
N LYS A 158 4.62 -10.58 5.05
CA LYS A 158 4.81 -9.25 5.66
C LYS A 158 3.96 -9.12 6.91
N TRP A 159 4.51 -8.54 7.97
CA TRP A 159 3.79 -8.18 9.19
C TRP A 159 4.52 -7.11 10.00
N ASP A 160 3.81 -6.51 10.93
CA ASP A 160 4.31 -5.55 11.90
C ASP A 160 4.54 -6.25 13.26
N PRO A 161 5.80 -6.52 13.65
CA PRO A 161 6.11 -7.17 14.92
C PRO A 161 6.11 -6.21 16.12
N PHE A 162 5.97 -4.89 15.91
CA PHE A 162 6.24 -3.87 16.93
C PHE A 162 5.03 -3.50 17.80
N ARG A 163 3.85 -4.05 17.51
CA ARG A 163 2.61 -3.81 18.28
C ARG A 163 2.26 -2.32 18.39
N ASN A 164 2.22 -1.81 19.63
CA ASN A 164 1.91 -0.42 19.95
C ASN A 164 3.17 0.45 20.16
N GLY A 165 4.34 -0.05 19.78
CA GLY A 165 5.60 0.67 19.88
C GLY A 165 5.51 2.06 19.23
N GLY A 166 5.98 3.10 19.95
CA GLY A 166 6.01 4.47 19.46
C GLY A 166 7.34 4.85 18.84
N GLN A 167 7.56 6.16 18.66
CA GLN A 167 8.82 6.70 18.10
C GLN A 167 10.07 6.20 18.84
N VAL A 168 9.95 5.99 20.15
CA VAL A 168 10.97 5.36 20.99
C VAL A 168 10.37 4.08 21.53
N ILE A 169 10.92 2.95 21.08
CA ILE A 169 10.46 1.63 21.51
C ILE A 169 10.98 1.29 22.92
N SER A 170 10.11 0.78 23.77
CA SER A 170 10.49 0.29 25.11
C SER A 170 11.30 -1.00 25.02
N LYS A 171 12.03 -1.32 26.09
CA LYS A 171 12.82 -2.58 26.16
C LYS A 171 11.96 -3.84 26.06
N SER A 172 10.76 -3.83 26.59
CA SER A 172 9.83 -4.95 26.52
C SER A 172 9.29 -5.16 25.10
N GLU A 173 8.89 -4.08 24.43
CA GLU A 173 8.42 -4.12 23.03
C GLU A 173 9.55 -4.53 22.08
N GLU A 174 10.74 -3.97 22.25
CA GLU A 174 11.95 -4.37 21.51
C GLU A 174 12.21 -5.87 21.65
N LYS A 175 12.21 -6.39 22.89
CA LYS A 175 12.40 -7.81 23.15
C LYS A 175 11.33 -8.67 22.50
N TYR A 176 10.07 -8.25 22.59
CA TYR A 176 8.97 -8.96 21.96
C TYR A 176 9.13 -9.01 20.44
N ALA A 177 9.42 -7.87 19.78
CA ALA A 177 9.59 -7.80 18.33
C ALA A 177 10.72 -8.73 17.84
N ILE A 178 11.88 -8.67 18.50
CA ILE A 178 13.02 -9.52 18.16
C ILE A 178 12.67 -11.00 18.33
N ASN A 179 12.06 -11.38 19.47
CA ASN A 179 11.69 -12.76 19.72
C ASN A 179 10.62 -13.26 18.74
N SER A 180 9.67 -12.41 18.32
CA SER A 180 8.67 -12.78 17.32
C SER A 180 9.30 -13.03 15.95
N VAL A 181 10.20 -12.16 15.49
CA VAL A 181 10.91 -12.36 14.22
C VAL A 181 11.79 -13.60 14.27
N MET A 182 12.50 -13.81 15.38
CA MET A 182 13.32 -15.01 15.61
C MET A 182 12.47 -16.28 15.53
N ALA A 183 11.35 -16.34 16.28
CA ALA A 183 10.48 -17.51 16.30
C ALA A 183 9.87 -17.82 14.92
N VAL A 184 9.47 -16.80 14.17
CA VAL A 184 8.99 -16.97 12.79
C VAL A 184 10.12 -17.52 11.90
N ARG A 185 11.31 -16.92 11.92
CA ARG A 185 12.45 -17.36 11.11
C ARG A 185 12.85 -18.81 11.43
N GLU A 186 12.91 -19.18 12.70
CA GLU A 186 13.20 -20.55 13.12
C GLU A 186 12.15 -21.56 12.67
N ALA A 187 10.88 -21.16 12.67
CA ALA A 187 9.78 -22.03 12.26
C ALA A 187 9.72 -22.23 10.75
N VAL A 188 9.83 -21.17 9.95
CA VAL A 188 9.64 -21.24 8.50
C VAL A 188 10.91 -21.55 7.71
N GLY A 189 12.08 -21.47 8.35
CA GLY A 189 13.36 -21.74 7.72
C GLY A 189 13.91 -20.58 6.87
N PRO A 190 15.07 -20.74 6.24
CA PRO A 190 15.78 -19.67 5.52
C PRO A 190 15.17 -19.34 4.15
N ASP A 191 14.40 -20.25 3.55
CA ASP A 191 13.92 -20.12 2.18
C ASP A 191 12.65 -19.25 2.05
N ILE A 192 12.09 -18.81 3.18
CA ILE A 192 10.90 -17.93 3.22
C ILE A 192 11.33 -16.50 3.45
N ASP A 193 10.91 -15.59 2.57
CA ASP A 193 11.21 -14.16 2.74
C ASP A 193 10.31 -13.54 3.83
N LEU A 194 10.97 -12.89 4.80
CA LEU A 194 10.31 -12.15 5.86
C LEU A 194 10.40 -10.66 5.58
N LEU A 195 9.26 -9.98 5.57
CA LEU A 195 9.13 -8.57 5.26
C LEU A 195 8.61 -7.85 6.51
N ILE A 196 9.41 -6.92 7.02
CA ILE A 196 9.14 -6.28 8.33
C ILE A 196 8.55 -4.90 8.12
N GLU A 197 7.33 -4.73 8.57
CA GLU A 197 6.58 -3.48 8.49
C GLU A 197 6.76 -2.64 9.77
N CYS A 198 6.99 -1.35 9.62
CA CYS A 198 7.12 -0.41 10.74
C CYS A 198 6.04 0.68 10.76
N HIS A 199 5.26 0.85 9.69
CA HIS A 199 4.22 1.87 9.58
C HIS A 199 4.70 3.30 9.89
N GLY A 200 5.96 3.62 9.60
CA GLY A 200 6.52 4.95 9.81
C GLY A 200 6.62 5.39 11.27
N ARG A 201 6.76 4.48 12.21
CA ARG A 201 6.60 4.80 13.63
C ARG A 201 7.83 5.31 14.35
N PHE A 202 9.04 4.95 13.93
CA PHE A 202 10.25 5.23 14.69
C PHE A 202 10.83 6.62 14.42
N ASN A 203 11.63 7.12 15.35
CA ASN A 203 12.63 8.12 15.06
C ASN A 203 13.88 7.44 14.44
N VAL A 204 14.79 8.22 13.86
CA VAL A 204 16.00 7.73 13.17
C VAL A 204 16.81 6.78 14.06
N PHE A 205 17.05 7.16 15.31
CA PHE A 205 17.83 6.36 16.25
C PHE A 205 17.20 4.99 16.52
N SER A 206 15.89 4.95 16.79
CA SER A 206 15.15 3.71 17.05
C SER A 206 15.08 2.84 15.80
N ALA A 207 14.90 3.44 14.62
CA ALA A 207 14.87 2.74 13.35
C ALA A 207 16.17 2.01 13.06
N ILE A 208 17.31 2.70 13.15
CA ILE A 208 18.65 2.13 12.94
C ILE A 208 18.93 1.02 13.96
N ARG A 209 18.65 1.28 15.24
CA ARG A 209 18.89 0.31 16.31
C ARG A 209 18.05 -0.96 16.14
N MET A 210 16.79 -0.84 15.73
CA MET A 210 15.92 -2.01 15.48
C MET A 210 16.39 -2.79 14.26
N ALA A 211 16.71 -2.12 13.16
CA ALA A 211 17.23 -2.76 11.96
C ALA A 211 18.47 -3.62 12.25
N GLN A 212 19.45 -3.06 12.98
CA GLN A 212 20.68 -3.78 13.37
C GLN A 212 20.40 -5.04 14.20
N LYS A 213 19.32 -5.03 15.00
CA LYS A 213 18.91 -6.19 15.81
C LYS A 213 18.13 -7.23 15.02
N LEU A 214 17.49 -6.83 13.94
CA LEU A 214 16.74 -7.70 13.05
C LEU A 214 17.60 -8.28 11.93
N GLU A 215 18.72 -7.65 11.60
CA GLU A 215 19.65 -8.08 10.55
C GLU A 215 20.05 -9.57 10.64
N PRO A 216 20.30 -10.17 11.83
CA PRO A 216 20.64 -11.59 11.93
C PRO A 216 19.55 -12.56 11.46
N PHE A 217 18.31 -12.10 11.32
CA PHE A 217 17.18 -12.89 10.84
C PHE A 217 16.94 -12.74 9.33
N ASP A 218 17.80 -12.01 8.63
CA ASP A 218 17.79 -11.82 7.18
C ASP A 218 16.41 -11.44 6.61
N PRO A 219 15.80 -10.32 7.05
CA PRO A 219 14.56 -9.86 6.45
C PRO A 219 14.81 -9.35 5.02
N PHE A 220 13.87 -9.66 4.12
CA PHE A 220 13.94 -9.26 2.71
C PHE A 220 13.87 -7.74 2.55
N PHE A 221 13.02 -7.07 3.35
CA PHE A 221 13.02 -5.62 3.48
C PHE A 221 12.50 -5.15 4.84
N TYR A 222 12.79 -3.88 5.13
CA TYR A 222 12.38 -3.13 6.31
C TYR A 222 11.55 -1.94 5.84
N GLU A 223 10.21 -2.03 5.95
CA GLU A 223 9.28 -1.09 5.35
C GLU A 223 8.97 0.08 6.28
N GLU A 224 9.05 1.29 5.71
CA GLU A 224 8.75 2.56 6.36
C GLU A 224 9.21 2.67 7.82
N PRO A 225 10.51 2.54 8.10
CA PRO A 225 11.00 2.58 9.48
C PRO A 225 10.69 3.89 10.20
N ILE A 226 10.65 5.01 9.48
CA ILE A 226 10.32 6.34 9.99
C ILE A 226 9.19 6.97 9.17
N PRO A 227 8.54 8.06 9.66
CA PRO A 227 7.53 8.78 8.86
C PRO A 227 8.07 9.19 7.49
N PRO A 228 7.28 9.06 6.42
CA PRO A 228 7.71 9.36 5.05
C PRO A 228 7.88 10.85 4.76
N ASP A 229 7.44 11.72 5.67
CA ASP A 229 7.51 13.18 5.51
C ASP A 229 8.95 13.71 5.47
N ASN A 230 9.93 12.95 5.96
CA ASN A 230 11.33 13.34 5.98
C ASN A 230 12.20 12.34 5.21
N ILE A 231 12.30 12.56 3.91
CA ILE A 231 13.06 11.69 3.00
C ILE A 231 14.57 11.72 3.29
N ASP A 232 15.13 12.86 3.71
CA ASP A 232 16.55 12.94 4.07
C ASP A 232 16.87 12.10 5.30
N ALA A 233 15.98 12.09 6.30
CA ALA A 233 16.12 11.21 7.46
C ALA A 233 15.97 9.73 7.07
N MET A 234 15.08 9.39 6.12
CA MET A 234 14.97 8.04 5.59
C MET A 234 16.28 7.61 4.89
N ALA A 235 16.92 8.52 4.15
CA ALA A 235 18.22 8.27 3.54
C ALA A 235 19.34 8.09 4.59
N GLU A 236 19.26 8.75 5.74
CA GLU A 236 20.18 8.52 6.85
C GLU A 236 20.01 7.11 7.42
N VAL A 237 18.76 6.67 7.64
CA VAL A 237 18.48 5.29 8.07
C VAL A 237 19.04 4.29 7.09
N GLN A 238 18.72 4.44 5.80
CA GLN A 238 19.16 3.53 4.74
C GLN A 238 20.69 3.39 4.67
N ARG A 239 21.44 4.50 4.80
CA ARG A 239 22.91 4.47 4.81
C ARG A 239 23.52 3.86 6.06
N SER A 240 22.75 3.72 7.14
CA SER A 240 23.21 3.28 8.46
C SER A 240 22.88 1.81 8.77
N ILE A 241 22.21 1.11 7.87
CA ILE A 241 21.76 -0.28 8.02
C ILE A 241 22.13 -1.11 6.80
N ASN A 242 22.19 -2.44 6.95
CA ASN A 242 22.43 -3.38 5.84
C ASN A 242 21.13 -4.00 5.29
N LEU A 243 19.97 -3.59 5.79
CA LEU A 243 18.69 -4.06 5.29
C LEU A 243 18.20 -3.16 4.14
N SER A 244 17.54 -3.77 3.15
CA SER A 244 16.84 -3.03 2.11
C SER A 244 15.65 -2.29 2.71
N ILE A 245 15.45 -1.02 2.35
CA ILE A 245 14.26 -0.26 2.73
C ILE A 245 13.19 -0.42 1.64
N ALA A 246 11.95 -0.61 2.08
CA ALA A 246 10.76 -0.43 1.27
C ALA A 246 10.01 0.80 1.76
N THR A 247 9.46 1.59 0.84
CA THR A 247 8.63 2.76 1.15
C THR A 247 7.87 3.20 -0.11
N GLY A 248 6.88 4.06 0.04
CA GLY A 248 6.14 4.64 -1.08
C GLY A 248 4.63 4.50 -1.00
N GLU A 249 4.09 3.70 -0.10
CA GLU A 249 2.64 3.49 0.03
C GLU A 249 1.86 4.78 0.33
N ARG A 250 2.52 5.81 0.88
CA ARG A 250 1.95 7.12 1.20
C ARG A 250 2.37 8.22 0.23
N LEU A 251 2.95 7.88 -0.94
CA LEU A 251 3.31 8.79 -2.01
C LEU A 251 2.32 8.67 -3.17
N TYR A 252 1.91 9.79 -3.75
CA TYR A 252 0.82 9.81 -4.71
C TYR A 252 1.21 10.28 -6.11
N THR A 253 2.25 11.08 -6.23
CA THR A 253 2.62 11.68 -7.50
C THR A 253 4.06 11.36 -7.87
N ARG A 254 4.39 11.48 -9.17
CA ARG A 254 5.78 11.41 -9.64
C ARG A 254 6.69 12.43 -8.96
N TRP A 255 6.15 13.54 -8.50
CA TRP A 255 6.91 14.55 -7.78
C TRP A 255 7.27 14.11 -6.37
N ASP A 256 6.39 13.34 -5.71
CA ASP A 256 6.67 12.74 -4.39
C ASP A 256 7.71 11.62 -4.52
N PHE A 257 7.62 10.80 -5.57
CA PHE A 257 8.58 9.72 -5.84
C PHE A 257 9.96 10.21 -6.30
N ARG A 258 10.04 11.39 -6.92
CA ARG A 258 11.31 11.89 -7.46
C ARG A 258 12.42 11.99 -6.41
N PRO A 259 12.25 12.64 -5.24
CA PRO A 259 13.30 12.67 -4.21
C PRO A 259 13.69 11.28 -3.71
N LEU A 260 12.71 10.38 -3.61
CA LEU A 260 12.94 9.00 -3.21
C LEU A 260 13.91 8.27 -4.16
N LEU A 261 13.69 8.42 -5.46
CA LEU A 261 14.52 7.82 -6.50
C LEU A 261 15.89 8.47 -6.60
N GLU A 262 15.98 9.80 -6.50
CA GLU A 262 17.24 10.57 -6.54
C GLU A 262 18.17 10.22 -5.36
N LEU A 263 17.62 9.86 -4.20
CA LEU A 263 18.38 9.43 -3.02
C LEU A 263 18.65 7.92 -2.98
N SER A 264 18.22 7.17 -3.97
CA SER A 264 18.37 5.70 -4.06
C SER A 264 17.85 4.99 -2.81
N LEU A 265 16.71 5.45 -2.28
CA LEU A 265 16.09 4.88 -1.07
C LEU A 265 15.42 3.54 -1.32
N ILE A 266 15.07 3.24 -2.55
CA ILE A 266 14.53 1.97 -2.99
C ILE A 266 15.35 1.40 -4.13
N HIS A 267 15.42 0.09 -4.23
CA HIS A 267 15.98 -0.60 -5.39
C HIS A 267 14.91 -0.81 -6.44
N ILE A 268 15.16 -0.29 -7.62
CA ILE A 268 14.27 -0.43 -8.77
C ILE A 268 14.63 -1.66 -9.58
#